data_b3f0730080f374652df808d2406c677b
#
_entry.id   b3f0730080f374652df808d2406c677b
#
_cell.length_a   1.000
_cell.length_b   1.000
_cell.length_c   1.000
_cell.angle_alpha   90.00
_cell.angle_beta   90.00
_cell.angle_gamma   90.00
#
_symmetry.space_group_name_H-M   'P 1'
#
loop_
_entity.id
_entity.type
_entity.pdbx_description
1 polymer ?
#
loop_
_entity_poly.entity_id
_entity_poly.type
_entity_poly.pdbx_seq_one_letter_code
_entity_poly.pdbx_strand_id
1 'polypeptide(L)'
;MRVMRALIVVDVQNDFCEGGSLAVPGGAAVARAISALLDGGDGGYDQVVATKDLHIDPGPHFSTAPDYVDSWPPHCVAGTAGADLHPDLDTAAVRAVFGKGAHSAAYSGFEGADEHGTSLARWLAERGVDEVDLVGIATDHCVRATALDAVRAGLRTRVLLELTAAVAPESARAAVAELRAAGVETVGAVPAGKLPVGELPKNGGHR
;
A
#
# COMPACT_ATOMS: atom_id res chain seq x y z
N MET A 1 -23.00 -20.13 5.93
CA MET A 1 -21.70 -20.22 5.21
C MET A 1 -20.65 -19.51 6.08
N ARG A 2 -19.45 -20.07 6.18
CA ARG A 2 -18.33 -19.37 6.83
C ARG A 2 -17.93 -18.20 5.93
N VAL A 3 -17.75 -17.04 6.52
CA VAL A 3 -17.21 -15.87 5.81
C VAL A 3 -15.72 -16.07 5.56
N MET A 4 -15.30 -15.96 4.32
CA MET A 4 -13.89 -16.07 3.93
C MET A 4 -13.24 -14.69 3.96
N ARG A 5 -12.17 -14.55 4.72
CA ARG A 5 -11.48 -13.26 4.97
C ARG A 5 -10.07 -13.27 4.40
N ALA A 6 -9.69 -12.20 3.72
CA ALA A 6 -8.32 -12.01 3.28
C ALA A 6 -7.69 -10.76 3.91
N LEU A 7 -6.38 -10.83 4.17
CA LEU A 7 -5.54 -9.67 4.43
C LEU A 7 -4.83 -9.28 3.13
N ILE A 8 -4.92 -8.00 2.77
CA ILE A 8 -4.18 -7.42 1.65
C ILE A 8 -3.11 -6.49 2.23
N VAL A 9 -1.86 -6.89 2.09
CA VAL A 9 -0.69 -6.09 2.49
C VAL A 9 -0.28 -5.25 1.30
N VAL A 10 -0.53 -3.94 1.38
CA VAL A 10 -0.36 -3.02 0.25
C VAL A 10 1.03 -2.40 0.29
N ASP A 11 1.84 -2.67 -0.74
CA ASP A 11 3.06 -1.97 -1.14
C ASP A 11 4.08 -1.70 0.00
N VAL A 12 4.28 -2.67 0.89
CA VAL A 12 5.28 -2.55 1.96
C VAL A 12 6.65 -2.89 1.37
N GLN A 13 7.19 -1.95 0.59
CA GLN A 13 8.42 -2.08 -0.20
C GLN A 13 9.53 -1.18 0.34
N ASN A 14 10.79 -1.53 0.02
CA ASN A 14 11.95 -0.79 0.52
C ASN A 14 11.92 0.69 0.14
N ASP A 15 11.52 1.02 -1.09
CA ASP A 15 11.48 2.42 -1.54
C ASP A 15 10.42 3.26 -0.82
N PHE A 16 9.39 2.65 -0.26
CA PHE A 16 8.35 3.32 0.53
C PHE A 16 8.64 3.33 2.04
N CYS A 17 9.74 2.73 2.48
CA CYS A 17 10.18 2.76 3.87
C CYS A 17 11.38 3.69 4.07
N GLU A 18 11.73 3.97 5.32
CA GLU A 18 12.84 4.85 5.64
C GLU A 18 14.15 4.40 4.96
N GLY A 19 14.79 5.32 4.26
CA GLY A 19 15.99 5.06 3.45
C GLY A 19 15.72 4.75 1.98
N GLY A 20 14.48 4.55 1.59
CA GLY A 20 14.05 4.35 0.22
C GLY A 20 13.91 5.65 -0.57
N SER A 21 13.75 5.56 -1.89
CA SER A 21 13.70 6.70 -2.81
C SER A 21 12.42 7.55 -2.67
N LEU A 22 11.36 6.97 -2.15
CA LEU A 22 10.06 7.64 -1.91
C LEU A 22 9.53 7.28 -0.51
N ALA A 23 10.38 7.48 0.50
CA ALA A 23 10.12 7.06 1.86
C ALA A 23 8.89 7.73 2.48
N VAL A 24 8.02 6.92 3.05
CA VAL A 24 6.86 7.33 3.84
C VAL A 24 7.19 7.20 5.33
N PRO A 25 7.03 8.27 6.12
CA PRO A 25 7.33 8.21 7.55
C PRO A 25 6.57 7.11 8.27
N GLY A 26 7.28 6.22 8.95
CA GLY A 26 6.69 5.09 9.66
C GLY A 26 6.56 3.80 8.84
N GLY A 27 7.03 3.77 7.59
CA GLY A 27 6.92 2.61 6.71
C GLY A 27 7.53 1.34 7.29
N ALA A 28 8.77 1.41 7.80
CA ALA A 28 9.40 0.25 8.44
C ALA A 28 8.69 -0.18 9.75
N ALA A 29 8.08 0.77 10.48
CA ALA A 29 7.28 0.43 11.65
C ALA A 29 6.01 -0.32 11.27
N VAL A 30 5.37 0.06 10.15
CA VAL A 30 4.22 -0.67 9.59
C VAL A 30 4.61 -2.09 9.18
N ALA A 31 5.76 -2.29 8.54
CA ALA A 31 6.25 -3.63 8.19
C ALA A 31 6.34 -4.54 9.44
N ARG A 32 6.95 -4.04 10.52
CA ARG A 32 7.04 -4.78 11.80
C ARG A 32 5.68 -5.02 12.44
N ALA A 33 4.78 -4.05 12.41
CA ALA A 33 3.46 -4.17 13.00
C ALA A 33 2.59 -5.19 12.25
N ILE A 34 2.69 -5.24 10.91
CA ILE A 34 2.02 -6.27 10.11
C ILE A 34 2.62 -7.65 10.41
N SER A 35 3.94 -7.77 10.53
CA SER A 35 4.59 -9.02 10.92
C SER A 35 4.11 -9.50 12.29
N ALA A 36 3.96 -8.59 13.26
CA ALA A 36 3.41 -8.93 14.57
C ALA A 36 1.94 -9.39 14.51
N LEU A 37 1.13 -8.84 13.59
CA LEU A 37 -0.23 -9.34 13.34
C LEU A 37 -0.21 -10.77 12.79
N LEU A 38 0.78 -11.09 11.94
CA LEU A 38 0.94 -12.40 11.30
C LEU A 38 1.77 -13.37 12.14
N ASP A 39 2.31 -12.93 13.31
CA ASP A 39 3.16 -13.75 14.16
C ASP A 39 2.45 -15.04 14.58
N GLY A 40 3.10 -16.16 14.30
CA GLY A 40 2.56 -17.50 14.53
C GLY A 40 1.62 -18.02 13.45
N GLY A 41 1.47 -17.34 12.30
CA GLY A 41 0.69 -17.88 11.18
C GLY A 41 0.08 -16.85 10.23
N ASP A 42 -1.23 -16.95 10.02
CA ASP A 42 -1.98 -16.14 9.06
C ASP A 42 -2.76 -14.97 9.72
N GLY A 43 -2.53 -14.72 11.01
CA GLY A 43 -3.27 -13.68 11.76
C GLY A 43 -4.77 -13.96 11.89
N GLY A 44 -5.21 -15.20 11.62
CA GLY A 44 -6.62 -15.59 11.59
C GLY A 44 -7.33 -15.27 10.27
N TYR A 45 -6.58 -14.97 9.21
CA TYR A 45 -7.11 -14.80 7.85
C TYR A 45 -7.07 -16.12 7.09
N ASP A 46 -8.07 -16.33 6.22
CA ASP A 46 -8.09 -17.50 5.33
C ASP A 46 -7.09 -17.36 4.19
N GLN A 47 -6.82 -16.12 3.78
CA GLN A 47 -5.86 -15.76 2.75
C GLN A 47 -5.07 -14.53 3.18
N VAL A 48 -3.77 -14.52 2.87
CA VAL A 48 -2.90 -13.34 2.98
C VAL A 48 -2.26 -13.11 1.63
N VAL A 49 -2.38 -11.91 1.10
CA VAL A 49 -1.76 -11.51 -0.17
C VAL A 49 -1.03 -10.18 -0.01
N ALA A 50 -0.08 -9.94 -0.89
CA ALA A 50 0.62 -8.67 -0.95
C ALA A 50 0.47 -8.04 -2.34
N THR A 51 0.54 -6.72 -2.40
CA THR A 51 0.73 -5.97 -3.65
C THR A 51 2.08 -5.29 -3.66
N LYS A 52 2.58 -4.96 -4.82
CA LYS A 52 3.77 -4.12 -4.98
C LYS A 52 3.76 -3.36 -6.29
N ASP A 53 4.31 -2.15 -6.26
CA ASP A 53 4.70 -1.44 -7.47
C ASP A 53 5.87 -2.16 -8.12
N LEU A 54 5.82 -2.30 -9.44
CA LEU A 54 6.85 -2.96 -10.23
C LEU A 54 7.03 -2.20 -11.54
N HIS A 55 7.65 -1.00 -11.45
CA HIS A 55 7.78 -0.09 -12.58
C HIS A 55 8.91 -0.51 -13.52
N ILE A 56 8.59 -0.61 -14.81
CA ILE A 56 9.56 -0.82 -15.90
C ILE A 56 9.76 0.48 -16.66
N ASP A 57 8.67 1.02 -17.20
CA ASP A 57 8.60 2.33 -17.85
C ASP A 57 7.19 2.91 -17.64
N PRO A 58 6.93 3.55 -16.49
CA PRO A 58 5.61 4.08 -16.18
C PRO A 58 5.35 5.45 -16.84
N GLY A 59 6.19 5.89 -17.79
CA GLY A 59 6.05 7.14 -18.53
C GLY A 59 6.06 8.38 -17.61
N PRO A 60 5.07 9.29 -17.74
CA PRO A 60 5.03 10.55 -17.00
C PRO A 60 4.90 10.42 -15.49
N HIS A 61 4.61 9.20 -14.98
CA HIS A 61 4.59 8.93 -13.56
C HIS A 61 5.96 9.15 -12.89
N PHE A 62 7.04 8.93 -13.65
CA PHE A 62 8.39 9.26 -13.21
C PHE A 62 8.81 10.64 -13.73
N SER A 63 9.36 11.46 -12.84
CA SER A 63 9.87 12.78 -13.17
C SER A 63 11.13 13.10 -12.38
N THR A 64 12.06 13.83 -13.01
CA THR A 64 13.22 14.41 -12.33
C THR A 64 12.88 15.73 -11.63
N ALA A 65 11.68 16.28 -11.91
CA ALA A 65 11.11 17.45 -11.23
C ALA A 65 9.63 17.15 -10.89
N PRO A 66 9.39 16.19 -9.97
CA PRO A 66 8.05 15.72 -9.68
C PRO A 66 7.20 16.80 -8.98
N ASP A 67 5.90 16.79 -9.27
CA ASP A 67 4.92 17.64 -8.59
C ASP A 67 4.37 17.01 -7.29
N TYR A 68 4.66 15.74 -7.05
CA TYR A 68 4.17 14.95 -5.92
C TYR A 68 2.64 14.84 -5.84
N VAL A 69 1.97 14.95 -6.98
CA VAL A 69 0.53 14.77 -7.16
C VAL A 69 0.29 13.67 -8.20
N ASP A 70 0.78 13.88 -9.43
CA ASP A 70 0.66 12.94 -10.54
C ASP A 70 2.00 12.36 -10.97
N SER A 71 3.11 12.95 -10.54
CA SER A 71 4.47 12.53 -10.86
C SER A 71 5.35 12.42 -9.62
N TRP A 72 6.24 11.45 -9.65
CA TRP A 72 7.08 11.03 -8.52
C TRP A 72 8.54 10.83 -8.96
N PRO A 73 9.52 10.89 -8.05
CA PRO A 73 10.86 10.42 -8.37
C PRO A 73 10.83 8.93 -8.70
N PRO A 74 11.79 8.40 -9.48
CA PRO A 74 11.87 6.97 -9.74
C PRO A 74 11.90 6.15 -8.44
N HIS A 75 11.00 5.19 -8.35
CA HIS A 75 10.83 4.30 -7.21
C HIS A 75 10.34 2.92 -7.66
N CYS A 76 10.52 1.90 -6.85
CA CYS A 76 10.06 0.54 -7.09
C CYS A 76 10.35 0.03 -8.51
N VAL A 77 11.55 0.37 -9.01
CA VAL A 77 11.98 -0.04 -10.37
C VAL A 77 12.22 -1.54 -10.38
N ALA A 78 11.65 -2.21 -11.36
CA ALA A 78 11.74 -3.66 -11.51
C ALA A 78 13.19 -4.15 -11.53
N GLY A 79 13.48 -5.19 -10.75
CA GLY A 79 14.83 -5.75 -10.63
C GLY A 79 15.76 -5.00 -9.69
N THR A 80 15.29 -3.96 -8.99
CA THR A 80 16.05 -3.27 -7.95
C THR A 80 15.60 -3.69 -6.55
N ALA A 81 16.49 -3.56 -5.57
CA ALA A 81 16.16 -3.80 -4.16
C ALA A 81 15.04 -2.88 -3.65
N GLY A 82 14.89 -1.68 -4.25
CA GLY A 82 13.81 -0.75 -3.92
C GLY A 82 12.42 -1.32 -4.16
N ALA A 83 12.26 -2.16 -5.18
CA ALA A 83 11.01 -2.83 -5.52
C ALA A 83 10.73 -4.08 -4.66
N ASP A 84 11.67 -4.55 -3.85
CA ASP A 84 11.46 -5.71 -2.99
C ASP A 84 10.61 -5.35 -1.78
N LEU A 85 9.87 -6.34 -1.27
CA LEU A 85 9.16 -6.19 0.01
C LEU A 85 10.16 -5.94 1.14
N HIS A 86 9.78 -5.10 2.09
CA HIS A 86 10.66 -4.71 3.19
C HIS A 86 11.08 -5.93 4.04
N PRO A 87 12.35 -6.07 4.44
CA PRO A 87 12.83 -7.27 5.15
C PRO A 87 12.21 -7.47 6.55
N ASP A 88 11.68 -6.42 7.17
CA ASP A 88 10.94 -6.53 8.43
C ASP A 88 9.50 -7.02 8.24
N LEU A 89 9.03 -7.21 7.01
CA LEU A 89 7.75 -7.82 6.71
C LEU A 89 7.90 -9.33 6.63
N ASP A 90 7.24 -10.05 7.52
CA ASP A 90 7.13 -11.52 7.41
C ASP A 90 6.19 -11.88 6.26
N THR A 91 6.73 -12.54 5.26
CA THR A 91 6.01 -12.97 4.06
C THR A 91 5.66 -14.46 4.08
N ALA A 92 5.92 -15.19 5.15
CA ALA A 92 5.70 -16.64 5.22
C ALA A 92 4.22 -17.04 4.99
N ALA A 93 3.29 -16.20 5.41
CA ALA A 93 1.85 -16.41 5.20
C ALA A 93 1.34 -15.91 3.83
N VAL A 94 2.12 -15.12 3.09
CA VAL A 94 1.71 -14.53 1.81
C VAL A 94 1.57 -15.61 0.74
N ARG A 95 0.35 -15.77 0.20
CA ARG A 95 0.00 -16.80 -0.79
C ARG A 95 0.20 -16.35 -2.23
N ALA A 96 0.11 -15.06 -2.49
CA ALA A 96 0.35 -14.46 -3.80
C ALA A 96 0.78 -13.00 -3.66
N VAL A 97 1.57 -12.54 -4.64
CA VAL A 97 2.01 -11.14 -4.75
C VAL A 97 1.52 -10.60 -6.09
N PHE A 98 0.89 -9.45 -6.07
CA PHE A 98 0.31 -8.80 -7.26
C PHE A 98 1.14 -7.58 -7.62
N GLY A 99 1.85 -7.65 -8.75
CA GLY A 99 2.63 -6.53 -9.29
C GLY A 99 1.75 -5.59 -10.11
N LYS A 100 1.93 -4.28 -9.94
CA LYS A 100 1.20 -3.25 -10.68
C LYS A 100 2.14 -2.15 -11.20
N GLY A 101 1.66 -1.32 -12.11
CA GLY A 101 2.37 -0.11 -12.53
C GLY A 101 3.53 -0.32 -13.49
N ALA A 102 3.63 -1.44 -14.21
CA ALA A 102 4.78 -1.74 -15.07
C ALA A 102 5.00 -0.67 -16.15
N HIS A 103 3.93 -0.20 -16.80
CA HIS A 103 4.00 0.71 -17.94
C HIS A 103 3.03 1.91 -17.82
N SER A 104 2.48 2.15 -16.65
CA SER A 104 1.60 3.27 -16.35
C SER A 104 1.58 3.54 -14.84
N ALA A 105 1.06 4.69 -14.43
CA ALA A 105 0.69 4.89 -13.03
C ALA A 105 -0.37 3.85 -12.63
N ALA A 106 -0.22 3.25 -11.46
CA ALA A 106 -1.19 2.34 -10.88
C ALA A 106 -1.16 2.46 -9.36
N TYR A 107 -2.28 2.75 -8.75
CA TYR A 107 -2.38 2.91 -7.31
C TYR A 107 -3.10 1.75 -6.64
N SER A 108 -4.16 1.24 -7.26
CA SER A 108 -4.94 0.15 -6.70
C SER A 108 -4.28 -1.20 -6.90
N GLY A 109 -4.25 -2.03 -5.85
CA GLY A 109 -3.84 -3.44 -5.97
C GLY A 109 -4.71 -4.24 -6.94
N PHE A 110 -5.93 -3.77 -7.22
CA PHE A 110 -6.83 -4.41 -8.21
C PHE A 110 -6.41 -4.18 -9.67
N GLU A 111 -5.47 -3.26 -9.92
CA GLU A 111 -4.83 -3.08 -11.22
C GLU A 111 -3.67 -4.09 -11.44
N GLY A 112 -3.30 -4.82 -10.38
CA GLY A 112 -2.20 -5.77 -10.38
C GLY A 112 -2.59 -7.18 -10.79
N ALA A 113 -1.56 -7.95 -11.16
CA ALA A 113 -1.66 -9.38 -11.45
C ALA A 113 -0.51 -10.14 -10.79
N ASP A 114 -0.75 -11.43 -10.50
CA ASP A 114 0.28 -12.35 -10.02
C ASP A 114 1.22 -12.80 -11.16
N GLU A 115 2.20 -13.61 -10.82
CA GLU A 115 3.19 -14.17 -11.79
C GLU A 115 2.56 -14.99 -12.92
N HIS A 116 1.30 -15.43 -12.75
CA HIS A 116 0.55 -16.19 -13.75
C HIS A 116 -0.41 -15.31 -14.57
N GLY A 117 -0.42 -13.98 -14.32
CA GLY A 117 -1.32 -13.02 -14.96
C GLY A 117 -2.75 -13.03 -14.40
N THR A 118 -2.97 -13.64 -13.25
CA THR A 118 -4.28 -13.62 -12.57
C THR A 118 -4.43 -12.29 -11.82
N SER A 119 -5.50 -11.54 -12.11
CA SER A 119 -5.77 -10.29 -11.37
C SER A 119 -6.17 -10.56 -9.92
N LEU A 120 -5.90 -9.59 -9.02
CA LEU A 120 -6.28 -9.68 -7.61
C LEU A 120 -7.77 -9.96 -7.44
N ALA A 121 -8.63 -9.27 -8.20
CA ALA A 121 -10.08 -9.48 -8.15
C ALA A 121 -10.47 -10.94 -8.46
N ARG A 122 -9.93 -11.50 -9.53
CA ARG A 122 -10.19 -12.87 -9.92
C ARG A 122 -9.65 -13.86 -8.90
N TRP A 123 -8.45 -13.64 -8.41
CA TRP A 123 -7.80 -14.51 -7.43
C TRP A 123 -8.61 -14.61 -6.12
N LEU A 124 -9.12 -13.48 -5.61
CA LEU A 124 -9.99 -13.42 -4.44
C LEU A 124 -11.33 -14.12 -4.69
N ALA A 125 -11.96 -13.87 -5.85
CA ALA A 125 -13.25 -14.47 -6.22
C ALA A 125 -13.17 -16.00 -6.35
N GLU A 126 -12.11 -16.53 -6.97
CA GLU A 126 -11.87 -17.98 -7.10
C GLU A 126 -11.73 -18.69 -5.75
N ARG A 127 -11.37 -17.93 -4.68
CA ARG A 127 -11.23 -18.45 -3.30
C ARG A 127 -12.43 -18.14 -2.42
N GLY A 128 -13.48 -17.56 -3.01
CA GLY A 128 -14.71 -17.24 -2.29
C GLY A 128 -14.50 -16.22 -1.17
N VAL A 129 -13.57 -15.28 -1.33
CA VAL A 129 -13.33 -14.23 -0.35
C VAL A 129 -14.49 -13.25 -0.35
N ASP A 130 -15.07 -13.01 0.84
CA ASP A 130 -16.21 -12.11 1.06
C ASP A 130 -15.78 -10.79 1.73
N GLU A 131 -14.71 -10.85 2.52
CA GLU A 131 -14.21 -9.72 3.32
C GLU A 131 -12.71 -9.53 3.12
N VAL A 132 -12.29 -8.27 3.09
CA VAL A 132 -10.87 -7.91 3.05
C VAL A 132 -10.52 -6.88 4.11
N ASP A 133 -9.41 -7.13 4.78
CA ASP A 133 -8.73 -6.15 5.60
C ASP A 133 -7.50 -5.64 4.83
N LEU A 134 -7.31 -4.32 4.82
CA LEU A 134 -6.18 -3.69 4.15
C LEU A 134 -5.24 -3.06 5.18
N VAL A 135 -3.96 -3.27 4.95
CA VAL A 135 -2.84 -2.72 5.72
C VAL A 135 -1.75 -2.26 4.76
N GLY A 136 -0.77 -1.50 5.19
CA GLY A 136 0.41 -1.15 4.37
C GLY A 136 0.56 0.33 4.03
N ILE A 137 1.09 0.63 2.85
CA ILE A 137 1.58 1.95 2.45
C ILE A 137 1.05 2.33 1.05
N ALA A 138 0.66 3.57 0.79
CA ALA A 138 0.40 4.61 1.78
C ALA A 138 -1.10 4.77 1.98
N THR A 139 -1.51 5.11 3.21
CA THR A 139 -2.93 5.28 3.59
C THR A 139 -3.69 6.15 2.61
N ASP A 140 -3.09 7.27 2.21
CA ASP A 140 -3.66 8.32 1.36
C ASP A 140 -3.50 8.09 -0.15
N HIS A 141 -2.82 7.01 -0.55
CA HIS A 141 -2.59 6.63 -1.95
C HIS A 141 -3.02 5.18 -2.23
N CYS A 142 -2.09 4.23 -2.25
CA CYS A 142 -2.36 2.85 -2.68
C CYS A 142 -3.34 2.11 -1.76
N VAL A 143 -3.29 2.31 -0.45
CA VAL A 143 -4.26 1.72 0.49
C VAL A 143 -5.65 2.24 0.20
N ARG A 144 -5.82 3.56 0.07
CA ARG A 144 -7.09 4.19 -0.28
C ARG A 144 -7.64 3.66 -1.61
N ALA A 145 -6.83 3.70 -2.67
CA ALA A 145 -7.26 3.24 -4.00
C ALA A 145 -7.68 1.78 -3.98
N THR A 146 -6.90 0.91 -3.33
CA THR A 146 -7.20 -0.52 -3.21
C THR A 146 -8.48 -0.75 -2.42
N ALA A 147 -8.71 -0.02 -1.32
CA ALA A 147 -9.92 -0.17 -0.52
C ALA A 147 -11.19 0.26 -1.28
N LEU A 148 -11.12 1.36 -2.05
CA LEU A 148 -12.23 1.81 -2.88
C LEU A 148 -12.58 0.79 -3.96
N ASP A 149 -11.60 0.18 -4.60
CA ASP A 149 -11.83 -0.85 -5.61
C ASP A 149 -12.31 -2.17 -5.00
N ALA A 150 -11.88 -2.51 -3.78
CA ALA A 150 -12.42 -3.65 -3.05
C ALA A 150 -13.94 -3.51 -2.82
N VAL A 151 -14.39 -2.31 -2.40
CA VAL A 151 -15.84 -2.03 -2.26
C VAL A 151 -16.55 -2.13 -3.61
N ARG A 152 -15.97 -1.57 -4.69
CA ARG A 152 -16.53 -1.68 -6.05
C ARG A 152 -16.62 -3.12 -6.54
N ALA A 153 -15.70 -3.97 -6.11
CA ALA A 153 -15.73 -5.41 -6.37
C ALA A 153 -16.76 -6.18 -5.52
N GLY A 154 -17.48 -5.50 -4.63
CA GLY A 154 -18.51 -6.09 -3.78
C GLY A 154 -18.01 -6.74 -2.50
N LEU A 155 -16.75 -6.49 -2.12
CA LEU A 155 -16.15 -7.04 -0.90
C LEU A 155 -16.49 -6.16 0.31
N ARG A 156 -16.78 -6.78 1.44
CA ARG A 156 -16.78 -6.05 2.72
C ARG A 156 -15.36 -5.66 3.05
N THR A 157 -15.13 -4.37 3.17
CA THR A 157 -13.78 -3.81 3.18
C THR A 157 -13.52 -3.05 4.47
N ARG A 158 -12.40 -3.38 5.14
CA ARG A 158 -11.89 -2.65 6.29
C ARG A 158 -10.46 -2.19 6.04
N VAL A 159 -10.11 -1.04 6.59
CA VAL A 159 -8.71 -0.56 6.66
C VAL A 159 -8.30 -0.50 8.11
N LEU A 160 -7.25 -1.24 8.48
CA LEU A 160 -6.67 -1.23 9.82
C LEU A 160 -5.65 -0.08 9.90
N LEU A 161 -6.13 1.12 10.25
CA LEU A 161 -5.38 2.36 10.14
C LEU A 161 -4.07 2.35 10.95
N GLU A 162 -4.04 1.68 12.09
CA GLU A 162 -2.83 1.57 12.93
C GLU A 162 -1.71 0.74 12.26
N LEU A 163 -2.06 -0.03 11.23
CA LEU A 163 -1.15 -0.83 10.40
C LEU A 163 -0.93 -0.19 9.02
N THR A 164 -1.09 1.12 8.92
CA THR A 164 -0.82 1.89 7.71
C THR A 164 0.08 3.08 8.01
N ALA A 165 0.80 3.57 6.99
CA ALA A 165 1.55 4.82 7.04
C ALA A 165 1.09 5.75 5.93
N ALA A 166 1.00 7.05 6.22
CA ALA A 166 0.55 8.06 5.28
C ALA A 166 1.68 8.99 4.84
N VAL A 167 1.60 9.49 3.62
CA VAL A 167 2.54 10.48 3.10
C VAL A 167 2.46 11.77 3.89
N ALA A 168 1.23 12.25 4.17
CA ALA A 168 1.03 13.46 4.97
C ALA A 168 -0.23 13.35 5.85
N PRO A 169 -0.24 14.00 7.04
CA PRO A 169 -1.38 13.93 7.96
C PRO A 169 -2.67 14.52 7.38
N GLU A 170 -2.57 15.51 6.51
CA GLU A 170 -3.72 16.18 5.92
C GLU A 170 -4.39 15.32 4.84
N SER A 171 -3.59 14.77 3.90
CA SER A 171 -4.08 13.83 2.89
C SER A 171 -4.61 12.55 3.52
N ALA A 172 -4.00 12.08 4.63
CA ALA A 172 -4.51 10.94 5.38
C ALA A 172 -5.91 11.19 5.93
N ARG A 173 -6.16 12.38 6.53
CA ARG A 173 -7.50 12.72 7.02
C ARG A 173 -8.55 12.76 5.91
N ALA A 174 -8.19 13.34 4.76
CA ALA A 174 -9.06 13.39 3.59
C ALA A 174 -9.35 11.96 3.06
N ALA A 175 -8.33 11.12 2.95
CA ALA A 175 -8.47 9.74 2.52
C ALA A 175 -9.39 8.93 3.45
N VAL A 176 -9.21 9.05 4.77
CA VAL A 176 -10.07 8.36 5.75
C VAL A 176 -11.53 8.82 5.65
N ALA A 177 -11.77 10.12 5.43
CA ALA A 177 -13.12 10.65 5.23
C ALA A 177 -13.76 10.08 3.94
N GLU A 178 -13.01 10.02 2.84
CA GLU A 178 -13.45 9.43 1.57
C GLU A 178 -13.76 7.93 1.72
N LEU A 179 -12.87 7.17 2.37
CA LEU A 179 -13.07 5.75 2.62
C LEU A 179 -14.38 5.49 3.38
N ARG A 180 -14.62 6.24 4.45
CA ARG A 180 -15.87 6.12 5.23
C ARG A 180 -17.11 6.47 4.41
N ALA A 181 -17.04 7.53 3.60
CA ALA A 181 -18.12 7.92 2.70
C ALA A 181 -18.44 6.84 1.64
N ALA A 182 -17.43 6.08 1.23
CA ALA A 182 -17.56 4.96 0.29
C ALA A 182 -18.03 3.64 0.94
N GLY A 183 -18.25 3.62 2.26
CA GLY A 183 -18.68 2.43 2.98
C GLY A 183 -17.56 1.51 3.46
N VAL A 184 -16.32 1.97 3.43
CA VAL A 184 -15.18 1.26 4.02
C VAL A 184 -15.20 1.43 5.54
N GLU A 185 -15.12 0.34 6.28
CA GLU A 185 -14.90 0.39 7.73
C GLU A 185 -13.44 0.77 8.01
N THR A 186 -13.22 1.73 8.89
CA THR A 186 -11.87 2.13 9.32
C THR A 186 -11.70 1.84 10.80
N VAL A 187 -10.67 1.07 11.14
CA VAL A 187 -10.38 0.63 12.52
C VAL A 187 -9.12 1.33 13.01
N GLY A 188 -9.19 1.92 14.21
CA GLY A 188 -8.08 2.65 14.80
C GLY A 188 -7.87 4.04 14.18
N ALA A 189 -6.64 4.53 14.27
CA ALA A 189 -6.21 5.81 13.73
C ALA A 189 -4.86 5.67 13.03
N VAL A 190 -4.63 6.46 11.98
CA VAL A 190 -3.32 6.50 11.32
C VAL A 190 -2.28 6.98 12.34
N PRO A 191 -1.17 6.23 12.55
CA PRO A 191 -0.12 6.66 13.44
C PRO A 191 0.42 8.03 13.03
N ALA A 192 0.59 8.92 14.01
CA ALA A 192 1.28 10.18 13.77
C ALA A 192 2.75 9.87 13.47
N GLY A 193 3.11 9.81 12.19
CA GLY A 193 4.51 9.69 11.76
C GLY A 193 5.29 10.85 12.35
N LYS A 194 6.32 10.57 13.17
CA LYS A 194 7.30 11.58 13.53
C LYS A 194 8.04 11.93 12.24
N LEU A 195 7.75 13.10 11.67
CA LEU A 195 8.60 13.69 10.65
C LEU A 195 10.02 13.73 11.22
N PRO A 196 11.05 13.26 10.49
CA PRO A 196 12.40 13.62 10.84
C PRO A 196 12.47 15.15 10.81
N VAL A 197 12.86 15.76 11.93
CA VAL A 197 13.14 17.19 12.02
C VAL A 197 14.42 17.41 11.23
N GLY A 198 14.30 17.70 9.94
CA GLY A 198 15.40 17.88 9.00
C GLY A 198 14.92 18.69 7.80
N GLU A 199 15.04 19.99 7.94
CA GLU A 199 15.20 21.02 6.91
C GLU A 199 14.41 20.89 5.60
N LEU A 200 13.28 21.61 5.56
CA LEU A 200 12.78 22.16 4.30
C LEU A 200 13.88 23.03 3.66
N PRO A 201 14.18 22.91 2.35
CA PRO A 201 15.08 23.80 1.68
C PRO A 201 14.53 25.23 1.81
N LYS A 202 15.29 26.11 2.44
CA LYS A 202 14.99 27.54 2.52
C LYS A 202 14.95 28.07 1.11
N ASN A 203 13.78 28.48 0.64
CA ASN A 203 13.65 29.28 -0.57
C ASN A 203 14.54 30.52 -0.42
N GLY A 204 15.66 30.52 -1.16
CA GLY A 204 16.53 31.67 -1.31
C GLY A 204 15.78 32.78 -2.01
N GLY A 205 15.38 33.81 -1.25
CA GLY A 205 14.90 35.05 -1.82
C GLY A 205 15.95 35.66 -2.74
N HIS A 206 15.58 35.87 -3.97
CA HIS A 206 16.34 36.76 -4.85
C HIS A 206 15.82 38.19 -4.64
N ARG A 207 16.75 39.03 -4.28
CA ARG A 207 16.63 40.51 -4.41
C ARG A 207 16.90 40.89 -5.87
#